data_ea0e26fc3a11826fd0e31851b620cdce
#
_entry.id   ea0e26fc3a11826fd0e31851b620cdce
#
_cell.length_a   1.000
_cell.length_b   1.000
_cell.length_c   1.000
_cell.angle_alpha   90.00
_cell.angle_beta   90.00
_cell.angle_gamma   90.00
#
_symmetry.space_group_name_H-M   'P 1'
#
loop_
_entity.id
_entity.type
_entity.pdbx_description
1 polymer ?
#
loop_
_entity_poly.entity_id
_entity_poly.type
_entity_poly.pdbx_seq_one_letter_code
_entity_poly.pdbx_strand_id
1 'polypeptide(L)'
;MDLLLSLIAKHKLNIYDIPIVELVDQYLDYVRRMQDEDMYVASEFLEMAARLVYLKTVSLLPVHEEADELKRELTGELIEYRDCKLMAEKLSQRTDGFDPVSYTHLRAHET
;
A
#
# COMPACT_ATOMS: atom_id res chain seq x y z
N MET A 1 -2.43 -1.41 -0.99
CA MET A 1 -1.30 -0.47 -0.97
C MET A 1 -1.70 1.00 -0.87
N ASP A 2 -2.69 1.43 -1.66
CA ASP A 2 -3.13 2.83 -1.59
C ASP A 2 -3.58 3.24 -0.19
N LEU A 3 -4.33 2.38 0.49
CA LEU A 3 -4.82 2.69 1.82
C LEU A 3 -3.66 2.87 2.81
N LEU A 4 -2.63 2.03 2.73
CA LEU A 4 -1.47 2.15 3.59
C LEU A 4 -0.73 3.47 3.34
N LEU A 5 -0.56 3.85 2.07
CA LEU A 5 0.06 5.13 1.73
C LEU A 5 -0.77 6.31 2.25
N SER A 6 -2.10 6.21 2.14
CA SER A 6 -3.00 7.24 2.65
C SER A 6 -2.88 7.40 4.17
N LEU A 7 -2.80 6.30 4.90
CA LEU A 7 -2.62 6.34 6.35
C LEU A 7 -1.27 6.92 6.74
N ILE A 8 -0.22 6.55 6.02
CA ILE A 8 1.13 7.09 6.25
C ILE A 8 1.12 8.60 6.04
N ALA A 9 0.51 9.07 4.97
CA ALA A 9 0.42 10.50 4.68
C ALA A 9 -0.44 11.25 5.71
N LYS A 10 -1.60 10.69 6.06
CA LYS A 10 -2.55 11.31 6.98
C LYS A 10 -1.94 11.51 8.38
N HIS A 11 -1.19 10.53 8.84
CA HIS A 11 -0.59 10.56 10.18
C HIS A 11 0.86 11.02 10.17
N LYS A 12 1.35 11.47 9.02
CA LYS A 12 2.71 12.01 8.84
C LYS A 12 3.79 11.02 9.30
N LEU A 13 3.58 9.74 8.98
CA LEU A 13 4.54 8.69 9.30
C LEU A 13 5.68 8.70 8.29
N ASN A 14 6.84 8.21 8.73
CA ASN A 14 8.00 8.10 7.86
C ASN A 14 7.93 6.78 7.06
N ILE A 15 7.82 6.87 5.73
CA ILE A 15 7.73 5.68 4.88
C ILE A 15 9.01 4.84 4.93
N TYR A 16 10.15 5.43 5.30
CA TYR A 16 11.42 4.73 5.40
C TYR A 16 11.64 4.09 6.77
N ASP A 17 10.84 4.47 7.76
CA ASP A 17 10.89 3.89 9.10
C ASP A 17 9.47 3.89 9.66
N ILE A 18 8.71 2.89 9.24
CA ILE A 18 7.29 2.80 9.56
C ILE A 18 7.07 2.26 10.98
N PRO A 19 6.30 2.96 11.83
CA PRO A 19 5.90 2.40 13.12
C PRO A 19 4.84 1.33 12.91
N ILE A 20 5.28 0.08 12.79
CA ILE A 20 4.44 -1.04 12.37
C ILE A 20 3.21 -1.22 13.25
N VAL A 21 3.39 -1.25 14.57
CA VAL A 21 2.27 -1.50 15.49
C VAL A 21 1.18 -0.44 15.31
N GLU A 22 1.58 0.82 15.23
CA GLU A 22 0.64 1.92 15.04
C GLU A 22 -0.06 1.84 13.68
N LEU A 23 0.69 1.57 12.63
CA LEU A 23 0.13 1.46 11.29
C LEU A 23 -0.87 0.31 11.20
N VAL A 24 -0.53 -0.84 11.78
CA VAL A 24 -1.43 -2.00 11.79
C VAL A 24 -2.73 -1.67 12.50
N ASP A 25 -2.66 -1.04 13.66
CA ASP A 25 -3.84 -0.68 14.43
C ASP A 25 -4.75 0.28 13.65
N GLN A 26 -4.18 1.26 12.97
CA GLN A 26 -4.93 2.20 12.14
C GLN A 26 -5.59 1.50 10.95
N TYR A 27 -4.85 0.60 10.30
CA TYR A 27 -5.36 -0.14 9.16
C TYR A 27 -6.53 -1.05 9.56
N LEU A 28 -6.37 -1.81 10.64
CA LEU A 28 -7.41 -2.71 11.11
C LEU A 28 -8.66 -1.95 11.55
N ASP A 29 -8.50 -0.80 12.20
CA ASP A 29 -9.61 0.05 12.58
C ASP A 29 -10.39 0.53 11.36
N TYR A 30 -9.68 0.94 10.33
CA TYR A 30 -10.30 1.39 9.08
C TYR A 30 -11.10 0.27 8.41
N VAL A 31 -10.50 -0.91 8.29
CA VAL A 31 -11.18 -2.07 7.67
C VAL A 31 -12.40 -2.47 8.49
N ARG A 32 -12.30 -2.44 9.81
CA ARG A 32 -13.42 -2.77 10.69
C ARG A 32 -14.58 -1.80 10.51
N ARG A 33 -14.30 -0.51 10.36
CA ARG A 33 -15.35 0.47 10.10
C ARG A 33 -16.05 0.22 8.77
N MET A 34 -15.31 -0.18 7.75
CA MET A 34 -15.90 -0.55 6.47
C MET A 34 -16.87 -1.71 6.62
N GLN A 35 -16.51 -2.72 7.42
CA GLN A 35 -17.40 -3.86 7.71
C GLN A 35 -18.64 -3.45 8.48
N ASP A 36 -18.47 -2.58 9.48
CA ASP A 36 -19.57 -2.12 10.33
C ASP A 36 -20.59 -1.29 9.54
N GLU A 37 -20.16 -0.61 8.50
CA GLU A 37 -21.01 0.20 7.64
C GLU A 37 -21.63 -0.62 6.50
N ASP A 38 -21.54 -1.95 6.57
CA ASP A 38 -22.05 -2.86 5.54
C ASP A 38 -21.45 -2.60 4.16
N MET A 39 -20.26 -2.03 4.12
CA MET A 39 -19.56 -1.80 2.88
C MET A 39 -18.86 -3.07 2.43
N TYR A 40 -18.77 -3.27 1.12
CA TYR A 40 -18.00 -4.38 0.58
C TYR A 40 -16.52 -4.16 0.85
N VAL A 41 -15.90 -5.14 1.48
CA VAL A 41 -14.46 -5.12 1.74
C VAL A 41 -13.80 -6.06 0.74
N ALA A 42 -12.99 -5.52 -0.15
CA ALA A 42 -12.29 -6.32 -1.15
C ALA A 42 -11.33 -7.30 -0.47
N SER A 43 -11.14 -8.46 -1.10
CA SER A 43 -10.24 -9.49 -0.57
C SER A 43 -8.81 -8.98 -0.40
N GLU A 44 -8.40 -8.02 -1.23
CA GLU A 44 -7.08 -7.40 -1.12
C GLU A 44 -6.86 -6.73 0.22
N PHE A 45 -7.88 -6.07 0.77
CA PHE A 45 -7.80 -5.45 2.09
C PHE A 45 -7.67 -6.50 3.18
N LEU A 46 -8.38 -7.62 3.04
CA LEU A 46 -8.32 -8.70 4.01
C LEU A 46 -6.97 -9.43 3.97
N GLU A 47 -6.42 -9.63 2.79
CA GLU A 47 -5.08 -10.21 2.65
C GLU A 47 -4.02 -9.33 3.30
N MET A 48 -4.09 -8.03 3.05
CA MET A 48 -3.16 -7.09 3.65
C MET A 48 -3.34 -7.04 5.17
N ALA A 49 -4.58 -7.10 5.65
CA ALA A 49 -4.87 -7.14 7.09
C ALA A 49 -4.20 -8.36 7.74
N ALA A 50 -4.32 -9.53 7.12
CA ALA A 50 -3.68 -10.75 7.62
C ALA A 50 -2.16 -10.62 7.66
N ARG A 51 -1.57 -10.07 6.62
CA ARG A 51 -0.13 -9.82 6.54
C ARG A 51 0.34 -8.87 7.64
N LEU A 52 -0.41 -7.80 7.87
CA LEU A 52 -0.07 -6.81 8.88
C LEU A 52 -0.22 -7.37 10.30
N VAL A 53 -1.24 -8.18 10.55
CA VAL A 53 -1.42 -8.85 11.84
C VAL A 53 -0.24 -9.77 12.12
N TYR A 54 0.19 -10.54 11.14
CA TYR A 54 1.35 -11.39 11.26
C TYR A 54 2.61 -10.57 11.58
N LEU A 55 2.82 -9.50 10.83
CA LEU A 55 3.98 -8.63 11.04
C LEU A 55 3.96 -8.01 12.44
N LYS A 56 2.80 -7.55 12.90
CA LYS A 56 2.66 -7.01 14.26
C LYS A 56 3.01 -8.07 15.31
N THR A 57 2.49 -9.28 15.13
CA THR A 57 2.74 -10.38 16.07
C THR A 57 4.23 -10.68 16.17
N VAL A 58 4.90 -10.82 15.04
CA VAL A 58 6.36 -11.09 15.01
C VAL A 58 7.13 -9.93 15.61
N SER A 59 6.70 -8.69 15.36
CA SER A 59 7.35 -7.49 15.90
C SER A 59 7.29 -7.41 17.43
N LEU A 60 6.27 -8.00 18.03
CA LEU A 60 6.13 -8.02 19.50
C LEU A 60 6.84 -9.19 20.16
N LEU A 61 7.33 -10.15 19.38
CA LEU A 61 8.11 -11.27 19.89
C LEU A 61 9.58 -10.89 19.93
N PRO A 62 10.38 -11.60 20.76
CA PRO A 62 11.82 -11.32 20.85
C PRO A 62 12.63 -11.84 19.65
N VAL A 63 12.00 -12.08 18.53
CA VAL A 63 12.62 -12.54 17.28
C VAL A 63 12.72 -11.35 16.34
N HIS A 64 13.73 -10.52 16.52
CA HIS A 64 13.85 -9.26 15.79
C HIS A 64 14.25 -9.41 14.32
N GLU A 65 14.98 -10.45 13.97
CA GLU A 65 15.45 -10.64 12.60
C GLU A 65 14.31 -10.83 11.61
N GLU A 66 13.36 -11.71 11.95
CA GLU A 66 12.22 -11.95 11.08
C GLU A 66 11.34 -10.72 10.97
N ALA A 67 11.09 -10.03 12.08
CA ALA A 67 10.31 -8.81 12.09
C ALA A 67 10.96 -7.72 11.24
N ASP A 68 12.26 -7.54 11.36
CA ASP A 68 13.00 -6.54 10.59
C ASP A 68 12.98 -6.86 9.09
N GLU A 69 13.09 -8.12 8.74
CA GLU A 69 13.05 -8.55 7.35
C GLU A 69 11.66 -8.32 6.74
N LEU A 70 10.61 -8.72 7.45
CA LEU A 70 9.23 -8.51 7.00
C LEU A 70 8.89 -7.03 6.89
N LYS A 71 9.33 -6.22 7.84
CA LYS A 71 9.15 -4.78 7.82
C LYS A 71 9.86 -4.17 6.61
N ARG A 72 11.08 -4.59 6.35
CA ARG A 72 11.88 -4.10 5.23
C ARG A 72 11.24 -4.45 3.89
N GLU A 73 10.72 -5.66 3.79
CA GLU A 73 10.01 -6.11 2.60
C GLU A 73 8.77 -5.26 2.35
N LEU A 74 7.94 -5.05 3.37
CA LEU A 74 6.76 -4.22 3.24
C LEU A 74 7.12 -2.78 2.88
N THR A 75 8.11 -2.21 3.54
CA THR A 75 8.59 -0.85 3.25
C THR A 75 9.05 -0.73 1.80
N GLY A 76 9.82 -1.71 1.32
CA GLY A 76 10.28 -1.74 -0.07
C GLY A 76 9.12 -1.75 -1.05
N GLU A 77 8.11 -2.57 -0.80
CA GLU A 77 6.94 -2.65 -1.66
C GLU A 77 6.14 -1.34 -1.67
N LEU A 78 6.00 -0.70 -0.52
CA LEU A 78 5.29 0.58 -0.42
C LEU A 78 6.02 1.69 -1.17
N ILE A 79 7.34 1.75 -1.05
CA ILE A 79 8.15 2.74 -1.76
C ILE A 79 8.07 2.51 -3.26
N GLU A 80 8.21 1.27 -3.70
CA GLU A 80 8.10 0.91 -5.11
C GLU A 80 6.74 1.26 -5.67
N TYR A 81 5.69 0.94 -4.95
CA TYR A 81 4.33 1.26 -5.37
C TYR A 81 4.12 2.76 -5.48
N ARG A 82 4.59 3.53 -4.49
CA ARG A 82 4.51 4.98 -4.51
C ARG A 82 5.25 5.55 -5.72
N ASP A 83 6.46 5.07 -5.99
CA ASP A 83 7.27 5.56 -7.09
C ASP A 83 6.62 5.24 -8.44
N CYS A 84 6.07 4.04 -8.59
CA CYS A 84 5.33 3.66 -9.80
C CYS A 84 4.09 4.53 -10.00
N LYS A 85 3.39 4.83 -8.93
CA LYS A 85 2.21 5.69 -8.99
C LYS A 85 2.56 7.11 -9.39
N LEU A 86 3.62 7.66 -8.82
CA LEU A 86 4.10 8.99 -9.18
C LEU A 86 4.57 9.04 -10.63
N MET A 87 5.25 8.00 -11.11
CA MET A 87 5.68 7.91 -12.49
C MET A 87 4.48 7.86 -13.42
N ALA A 88 3.46 7.09 -13.08
CA ALA A 88 2.23 7.02 -13.87
C ALA A 88 1.53 8.37 -13.95
N GLU A 89 1.50 9.13 -12.87
CA GLU A 89 0.92 10.47 -12.86
C GLU A 89 1.71 11.42 -13.77
N LYS A 90 3.03 11.36 -13.74
CA LYS A 90 3.88 12.17 -14.62
C LYS A 90 3.67 11.82 -16.08
N LEU A 91 3.57 10.55 -16.40
CA LEU A 91 3.31 10.10 -17.76
C LEU A 91 1.94 10.53 -18.23
N SER A 92 0.94 10.47 -17.37
CA SER A 92 -0.41 10.95 -17.68
C SER A 92 -0.40 12.44 -18.01
N GLN A 93 0.32 13.25 -17.24
CA GLN A 93 0.46 14.67 -17.48
C GLN A 93 1.17 14.96 -18.81
N ARG A 94 2.19 14.17 -19.12
CA ARG A 94 2.93 14.32 -20.39
C ARG A 94 2.09 13.95 -21.60
N THR A 95 1.17 13.01 -21.45
CA THR A 95 0.34 12.52 -22.53
C THR A 95 -0.86 13.40 -22.83
N ASP A 96 -1.07 14.48 -22.09
CA ASP A 96 -2.20 15.39 -22.31
C ASP A 96 -2.25 15.96 -23.72
N GLY A 97 -1.14 16.03 -24.43
CA GLY A 97 -1.09 16.48 -25.80
C GLY A 97 -0.90 15.38 -26.82
N PHE A 98 -0.85 14.14 -26.39
CA PHE A 98 -0.62 12.99 -27.26
C PHE A 98 -1.90 12.44 -27.86
N ASP A 99 -1.73 11.69 -28.96
CA ASP A 99 -2.80 10.96 -29.58
C ASP A 99 -3.28 9.83 -28.69
N PRO A 100 -4.53 9.88 -28.19
CA PRO A 100 -5.06 8.82 -27.32
C PRO A 100 -5.12 7.45 -27.99
N VAL A 101 -5.23 7.43 -29.30
CA VAL A 101 -5.29 6.17 -30.06
C VAL A 101 -3.97 5.41 -29.95
N SER A 102 -2.86 6.09 -30.11
CA SER A 102 -1.55 5.46 -29.95
C SER A 102 -1.36 4.88 -28.56
N TYR A 103 -1.76 5.62 -27.56
CA TYR A 103 -1.64 5.18 -26.18
C TYR A 103 -2.50 3.93 -25.92
N THR A 104 -3.74 3.97 -26.39
CA THR A 104 -4.66 2.84 -26.23
C THR A 104 -4.15 1.61 -26.94
N HIS A 105 -3.58 1.78 -28.11
CA HIS A 105 -2.99 0.67 -28.88
C HIS A 105 -1.85 -0.01 -28.12
N LEU A 106 -0.95 0.77 -27.53
CA LEU A 106 0.14 0.24 -26.74
C LEU A 106 -0.35 -0.58 -25.56
N ARG A 107 -1.36 -0.09 -24.87
CA ARG A 107 -1.93 -0.83 -23.74
C ARG A 107 -2.55 -2.14 -24.16
N ALA A 108 -3.30 -2.11 -25.23
CA ALA A 108 -3.92 -3.33 -25.76
C ALA A 108 -2.88 -4.34 -26.18
N HIS A 109 -1.76 -3.88 -26.70
CA HIS A 109 -0.68 -4.75 -27.14
C HIS A 109 0.04 -5.41 -25.96
N GLU A 110 0.15 -4.72 -24.84
CA GLU A 110 0.80 -5.24 -23.63
C GLU A 110 0.01 -6.34 -22.95
N THR A 111 -1.28 -6.39 -23.17
CA THR A 111 -2.11 -7.42 -22.57
C THR A 111 -2.08 -8.69 -23.42
#